data_125801ef66fd2058f3d2d63642443c29
#
_entry.id   125801ef66fd2058f3d2d63642443c29
#
_cell.length_a   1.000
_cell.length_b   1.000
_cell.length_c   1.000
_cell.angle_alpha   90.00
_cell.angle_beta   90.00
_cell.angle_gamma   90.00
#
_symmetry.space_group_name_H-M   'P 1'
#
loop_
_entity.id
_entity.type
_entity.pdbx_description
1 polymer ?
#
loop_
_entity_poly.entity_id
_entity_poly.type
_entity_poly.pdbx_seq_one_letter_code
_entity_poly.pdbx_strand_id
1 'polypeptide(L)'
;MTGKNLFLKKREVNTKRILWYTQNMKITIVCVGKIKEKFYRDAVEEYKKRLGRYCKMQIVEVADEKTPDKALEALENQIKEKEGNRILSHISDSDYVIALAINGKERDSVELAEHIRSLGLHGKSSLAFVIGGSLGLSEEVLKRADEKLSFSKMTCPHQLMRVILAEQIYRSYRIIHGEPYHK
;
A
#
# COMPACT_ATOMS: atom_id res chain seq x y z
N MET A 1 34.31 -21.46 -21.23
CA MET A 1 33.02 -20.80 -20.99
C MET A 1 33.29 -19.32 -20.78
N THR A 2 32.89 -18.48 -21.73
CA THR A 2 33.23 -17.04 -21.73
C THR A 2 32.45 -16.28 -20.66
N GLY A 3 33.06 -15.30 -20.01
CA GLY A 3 32.47 -14.51 -18.90
C GLY A 3 31.09 -13.87 -19.19
N LYS A 4 30.78 -13.65 -20.49
CA LYS A 4 29.43 -13.21 -20.92
C LYS A 4 28.33 -14.22 -20.58
N ASN A 5 28.57 -15.52 -20.71
CA ASN A 5 27.56 -16.56 -20.39
C ASN A 5 27.30 -16.68 -18.88
N LEU A 6 28.30 -16.44 -18.05
CA LEU A 6 28.15 -16.46 -16.59
C LEU A 6 27.37 -15.24 -16.09
N PHE A 7 27.60 -14.08 -16.73
CA PHE A 7 26.88 -12.84 -16.41
C PHE A 7 25.40 -12.90 -16.80
N LEU A 8 25.07 -13.46 -17.97
CA LEU A 8 23.71 -13.67 -18.43
C LEU A 8 22.96 -14.68 -17.55
N LYS A 9 23.57 -15.81 -17.17
CA LYS A 9 22.98 -16.77 -16.23
C LYS A 9 22.71 -16.16 -14.86
N LYS A 10 23.62 -15.36 -14.30
CA LYS A 10 23.40 -14.67 -13.03
C LYS A 10 22.24 -13.67 -13.11
N ARG A 11 22.10 -12.98 -14.24
CA ARG A 11 21.01 -12.02 -14.47
C ARG A 11 19.65 -12.73 -14.58
N GLU A 12 19.57 -13.84 -15.31
CA GLU A 12 18.34 -14.66 -15.43
C GLU A 12 17.91 -15.29 -14.11
N VAL A 13 18.83 -15.81 -13.32
CA VAL A 13 18.55 -16.39 -11.99
C VAL A 13 18.05 -15.32 -11.05
N ASN A 14 18.62 -14.11 -11.10
CA ASN A 14 18.20 -13.01 -10.25
C ASN A 14 16.80 -12.49 -10.66
N THR A 15 16.51 -12.42 -11.95
CA THR A 15 15.19 -12.04 -12.47
C THR A 15 14.11 -13.05 -12.06
N LYS A 16 14.36 -14.36 -12.24
CA LYS A 16 13.41 -15.41 -11.80
C LYS A 16 13.15 -15.38 -10.29
N ARG A 17 14.20 -15.13 -9.51
CA ARG A 17 14.09 -15.00 -8.05
C ARG A 17 13.24 -13.78 -7.65
N ILE A 18 13.45 -12.63 -8.28
CA ILE A 18 12.66 -11.41 -8.06
C ILE A 18 11.18 -11.67 -8.37
N LEU A 19 10.89 -12.24 -9.55
CA LEU A 19 9.53 -12.55 -9.98
C LEU A 19 8.84 -13.53 -9.00
N TRP A 20 9.54 -14.55 -8.54
CA TRP A 20 9.00 -15.50 -7.57
C TRP A 20 8.62 -14.83 -6.24
N TYR A 21 9.49 -13.96 -5.69
CA TYR A 21 9.21 -13.26 -4.44
C TYR A 21 8.04 -12.30 -4.59
N THR A 22 7.98 -11.54 -5.68
CA THR A 22 6.89 -10.56 -5.89
C THR A 22 5.55 -11.23 -6.18
N GLN A 23 5.50 -12.36 -6.89
CA GLN A 23 4.28 -13.12 -7.15
C GLN A 23 3.65 -13.74 -5.90
N ASN A 24 4.45 -14.01 -4.88
CA ASN A 24 3.97 -14.58 -3.61
C ASN A 24 3.67 -13.51 -2.54
N MET A 25 3.80 -12.23 -2.87
CA MET A 25 3.48 -11.17 -1.93
C MET A 25 1.96 -11.06 -1.70
N LYS A 26 1.60 -10.90 -0.43
CA LYS A 26 0.27 -10.48 -0.02
C LYS A 26 0.30 -8.96 0.19
N ILE A 27 -0.63 -8.25 -0.43
CA ILE A 27 -0.81 -6.81 -0.24
C ILE A 27 -2.19 -6.58 0.34
N THR A 28 -2.24 -6.01 1.53
CA THR A 28 -3.48 -5.62 2.19
C THR A 28 -3.57 -4.11 2.24
N ILE A 29 -4.67 -3.54 1.78
CA ILE A 29 -5.01 -2.14 2.01
C ILE A 29 -6.05 -2.11 3.12
N VAL A 30 -5.67 -1.62 4.31
CA VAL A 30 -6.58 -1.41 5.44
C VAL A 30 -6.99 0.05 5.45
N CYS A 31 -8.28 0.33 5.39
CA CYS A 31 -8.78 1.69 5.25
C CYS A 31 -10.04 1.96 6.08
N VAL A 32 -10.14 3.17 6.59
CA VAL A 32 -11.30 3.63 7.35
C VAL A 32 -12.45 4.02 6.41
N GLY A 33 -13.66 3.60 6.75
CA GLY A 33 -14.89 3.87 6.03
C GLY A 33 -15.10 2.97 4.80
N LYS A 34 -16.30 2.94 4.27
CA LYS A 34 -16.68 2.21 3.06
C LYS A 34 -16.60 3.10 1.83
N ILE A 35 -16.31 2.51 0.68
CA ILE A 35 -16.46 3.22 -0.60
C ILE A 35 -17.95 3.36 -0.90
N LYS A 36 -18.46 4.58 -0.90
CA LYS A 36 -19.87 4.89 -1.18
C LYS A 36 -20.13 4.98 -2.68
N GLU A 37 -19.22 5.60 -3.41
CA GLU A 37 -19.36 5.90 -4.83
C GLU A 37 -19.04 4.67 -5.70
N LYS A 38 -20.00 4.31 -6.57
CA LYS A 38 -19.87 3.14 -7.46
C LYS A 38 -18.61 3.21 -8.34
N PHE A 39 -18.33 4.39 -8.90
CA PHE A 39 -17.17 4.56 -9.80
C PHE A 39 -15.83 4.32 -9.10
N TYR A 40 -15.70 4.65 -7.81
CA TYR A 40 -14.49 4.31 -7.05
C TYR A 40 -14.40 2.81 -6.76
N ARG A 41 -15.52 2.15 -6.44
CA ARG A 41 -15.55 0.69 -6.27
C ARG A 41 -15.14 -0.02 -7.54
N ASP A 42 -15.73 0.36 -8.68
CA ASP A 42 -15.44 -0.22 -9.98
C ASP A 42 -13.96 -0.04 -10.33
N ALA A 43 -13.39 1.16 -10.08
CA ALA A 43 -11.97 1.43 -10.33
C ALA A 43 -11.05 0.56 -9.45
N VAL A 44 -11.35 0.43 -8.17
CA VAL A 44 -10.58 -0.41 -7.23
C VAL A 44 -10.64 -1.88 -7.64
N GLU A 45 -11.82 -2.41 -7.97
CA GLU A 45 -11.97 -3.81 -8.41
C GLU A 45 -11.26 -4.07 -9.74
N GLU A 46 -11.21 -3.10 -10.65
CA GLU A 46 -10.43 -3.23 -11.89
C GLU A 46 -8.93 -3.37 -11.59
N TYR A 47 -8.35 -2.53 -10.71
CA TYR A 47 -6.94 -2.68 -10.34
C TYR A 47 -6.69 -3.96 -9.56
N LYS A 48 -7.58 -4.37 -8.67
CA LYS A 48 -7.49 -5.65 -7.95
C LYS A 48 -7.46 -6.84 -8.91
N LYS A 49 -8.35 -6.84 -9.94
CA LYS A 49 -8.35 -7.83 -11.00
C LYS A 49 -7.03 -7.86 -11.76
N ARG A 50 -6.50 -6.70 -12.18
CA ARG A 50 -5.21 -6.60 -12.86
C ARG A 50 -4.06 -7.09 -12.01
N LEU A 51 -4.07 -6.79 -10.71
CA LEU A 51 -3.05 -7.21 -9.74
C LEU A 51 -3.08 -8.72 -9.48
N GLY A 52 -4.20 -9.40 -9.70
CA GLY A 52 -4.35 -10.84 -9.44
C GLY A 52 -3.34 -11.74 -10.16
N ARG A 53 -2.71 -11.26 -11.25
CA ARG A 53 -1.62 -11.97 -11.95
C ARG A 53 -0.24 -11.77 -11.30
N TYR A 54 -0.11 -10.80 -10.39
CA TYR A 54 1.18 -10.41 -9.80
C TYR A 54 1.26 -10.72 -8.30
N CYS A 55 0.17 -10.47 -7.57
CA CYS A 55 0.16 -10.62 -6.11
C CYS A 55 -1.25 -10.94 -5.60
N LYS A 56 -1.33 -11.33 -4.33
CA LYS A 56 -2.61 -11.48 -3.63
C LYS A 56 -2.99 -10.16 -2.99
N MET A 57 -3.87 -9.39 -3.65
CA MET A 57 -4.35 -8.13 -3.12
C MET A 57 -5.71 -8.28 -2.43
N GLN A 58 -5.85 -7.71 -1.24
CA GLN A 58 -7.12 -7.58 -0.53
C GLN A 58 -7.30 -6.15 0.00
N ILE A 59 -8.55 -5.74 0.16
CA ILE A 59 -8.92 -4.47 0.79
C ILE A 59 -9.79 -4.80 2.00
N VAL A 60 -9.45 -4.19 3.11
CA VAL A 60 -10.17 -4.31 4.39
C VAL A 60 -10.71 -2.93 4.74
N GLU A 61 -12.02 -2.80 4.76
CA GLU A 61 -12.71 -1.58 5.16
C GLU A 61 -13.14 -1.70 6.63
N VAL A 62 -12.59 -0.86 7.50
CA VAL A 62 -13.02 -0.77 8.90
C VAL A 62 -14.05 0.34 9.06
N ALA A 63 -14.92 0.22 10.06
CA ALA A 63 -15.96 1.21 10.29
C ALA A 63 -15.35 2.57 10.66
N ASP A 64 -15.88 3.64 10.05
CA ASP A 64 -15.58 5.02 10.38
C ASP A 64 -16.44 5.50 11.59
N GLU A 65 -15.91 6.46 12.34
CA GLU A 65 -16.62 7.17 13.38
C GLU A 65 -17.21 8.47 12.81
N LYS A 66 -18.36 8.88 13.32
CA LYS A 66 -18.94 10.20 12.99
C LYS A 66 -18.10 11.30 13.62
N THR A 67 -17.60 12.21 12.80
CA THR A 67 -16.86 13.40 13.25
C THR A 67 -17.80 14.60 13.22
N PRO A 68 -18.11 15.24 14.37
CA PRO A 68 -18.86 16.50 14.40
C PRO A 68 -18.05 17.65 13.77
N ASP A 69 -18.73 18.59 13.08
CA ASP A 69 -18.07 19.71 12.37
C ASP A 69 -17.22 20.62 13.29
N LYS A 70 -17.43 20.58 14.61
CA LYS A 70 -16.68 21.33 15.61
C LYS A 70 -16.25 20.43 16.77
N ALA A 71 -15.64 19.31 16.44
CA ALA A 71 -15.11 18.41 17.46
C ALA A 71 -13.97 19.08 18.22
N LEU A 72 -13.96 18.92 19.56
CA LEU A 72 -12.81 19.28 20.36
C LEU A 72 -11.68 18.28 20.09
N GLU A 73 -10.44 18.72 20.21
CA GLU A 73 -9.24 17.89 19.97
C GLU A 73 -9.27 16.56 20.76
N ALA A 74 -9.76 16.58 21.99
CA ALA A 74 -9.92 15.36 22.80
C ALA A 74 -10.86 14.35 22.14
N LEU A 75 -11.97 14.80 21.53
CA LEU A 75 -12.92 13.93 20.82
C LEU A 75 -12.31 13.43 19.52
N GLU A 76 -11.59 14.27 18.77
CA GLU A 76 -10.89 13.87 17.55
C GLU A 76 -9.86 12.78 17.85
N ASN A 77 -9.13 12.89 18.94
CA ASN A 77 -8.17 11.88 19.37
C ASN A 77 -8.87 10.56 19.73
N GLN A 78 -9.99 10.59 20.46
CA GLN A 78 -10.78 9.40 20.74
C GLN A 78 -11.31 8.72 19.48
N ILE A 79 -11.74 9.51 18.48
CA ILE A 79 -12.19 8.98 17.17
C ILE A 79 -11.02 8.27 16.48
N LYS A 80 -9.86 8.93 16.36
CA LYS A 80 -8.65 8.36 15.77
C LYS A 80 -8.22 7.07 16.48
N GLU A 81 -8.27 7.02 17.80
CA GLU A 81 -7.93 5.83 18.59
C GLU A 81 -8.89 4.66 18.30
N LYS A 82 -10.22 4.90 18.26
CA LYS A 82 -11.20 3.86 17.92
C LYS A 82 -10.99 3.30 16.52
N GLU A 83 -10.80 4.17 15.53
CA GLU A 83 -10.52 3.79 14.17
C GLU A 83 -9.16 3.07 14.08
N GLY A 84 -8.15 3.56 14.79
CA GLY A 84 -6.82 2.98 14.88
C GLY A 84 -6.83 1.56 15.45
N ASN A 85 -7.58 1.32 16.53
CA ASN A 85 -7.74 -0.01 17.11
C ASN A 85 -8.37 -1.00 16.12
N ARG A 86 -9.36 -0.55 15.33
CA ARG A 86 -9.95 -1.38 14.26
C ARG A 86 -8.94 -1.68 13.16
N ILE A 87 -8.12 -0.71 12.75
CA ILE A 87 -7.04 -0.91 11.79
C ILE A 87 -6.05 -1.95 12.31
N LEU A 88 -5.55 -1.76 13.54
CA LEU A 88 -4.55 -2.63 14.15
C LEU A 88 -5.02 -4.07 14.30
N SER A 89 -6.32 -4.32 14.52
CA SER A 89 -6.89 -5.68 14.60
C SER A 89 -6.79 -6.45 13.28
N HIS A 90 -6.53 -5.78 12.16
CA HIS A 90 -6.34 -6.40 10.84
C HIS A 90 -4.88 -6.44 10.37
N ILE A 91 -3.94 -6.01 11.21
CA ILE A 91 -2.50 -6.01 10.95
C ILE A 91 -1.85 -7.11 11.77
N SER A 92 -1.14 -8.00 11.10
CA SER A 92 -0.34 -9.04 11.76
C SER A 92 1.04 -8.49 12.16
N ASP A 93 1.67 -9.09 13.16
CA ASP A 93 3.06 -8.77 13.55
C ASP A 93 4.06 -9.02 12.42
N SER A 94 3.76 -9.96 11.53
CA SER A 94 4.58 -10.27 10.35
C SER A 94 4.40 -9.29 9.18
N ASP A 95 3.38 -8.42 9.21
CA ASP A 95 3.16 -7.45 8.14
C ASP A 95 4.16 -6.30 8.21
N TYR A 96 4.72 -5.94 7.06
CA TYR A 96 5.42 -4.69 6.88
C TYR A 96 4.40 -3.59 6.62
N VAL A 97 4.30 -2.64 7.53
CA VAL A 97 3.21 -1.66 7.57
C VAL A 97 3.67 -0.33 6.98
N ILE A 98 2.95 0.14 5.98
CA ILE A 98 3.17 1.42 5.29
C ILE A 98 1.96 2.32 5.56
N ALA A 99 2.12 3.31 6.42
CA ALA A 99 1.07 4.28 6.73
C ALA A 99 1.05 5.41 5.70
N LEU A 100 -0.10 5.67 5.07
CA LEU A 100 -0.26 6.85 4.21
C LEU A 100 -0.45 8.08 5.10
N ALA A 101 0.50 9.01 5.02
CA ALA A 101 0.49 10.22 5.82
C ALA A 101 1.11 11.39 5.03
N ILE A 102 0.56 12.59 5.19
CA ILE A 102 1.03 13.80 4.47
C ILE A 102 2.50 14.09 4.79
N ASN A 103 2.93 13.85 6.03
CA ASN A 103 4.30 14.04 6.48
C ASN A 103 5.20 12.81 6.27
N GLY A 104 4.76 11.85 5.44
CA GLY A 104 5.53 10.67 5.05
C GLY A 104 6.61 11.00 4.02
N LYS A 105 7.44 9.99 3.70
CA LYS A 105 8.42 10.08 2.64
C LYS A 105 7.73 10.09 1.28
N GLU A 106 7.98 11.10 0.46
CA GLU A 106 7.56 11.12 -0.93
C GLU A 106 8.43 10.17 -1.76
N ARG A 107 7.79 9.45 -2.70
CA ARG A 107 8.46 8.60 -3.69
C ARG A 107 7.81 8.80 -5.04
N ASP A 108 8.60 8.78 -6.09
CA ASP A 108 8.08 8.62 -7.44
C ASP A 108 7.66 7.17 -7.70
N SER A 109 7.04 6.92 -8.86
CA SER A 109 6.52 5.59 -9.22
C SER A 109 7.64 4.54 -9.37
N VAL A 110 8.83 4.94 -9.81
CA VAL A 110 9.98 4.05 -9.97
C VAL A 110 10.59 3.72 -8.61
N GLU A 111 10.73 4.72 -7.75
CA GLU A 111 11.20 4.55 -6.37
C GLU A 111 10.26 3.66 -5.55
N LEU A 112 8.94 3.81 -5.71
CA LEU A 112 7.96 2.94 -5.05
C LEU A 112 8.06 1.51 -5.54
N ALA A 113 8.20 1.30 -6.86
CA ALA A 113 8.38 -0.02 -7.45
C ALA A 113 9.65 -0.70 -6.93
N GLU A 114 10.77 0.03 -6.91
CA GLU A 114 12.05 -0.47 -6.39
C GLU A 114 11.97 -0.80 -4.89
N HIS A 115 11.25 0.01 -4.13
CA HIS A 115 11.02 -0.23 -2.72
C HIS A 115 10.23 -1.53 -2.48
N ILE A 116 9.09 -1.71 -3.17
CA ILE A 116 8.29 -2.95 -3.09
C ILE A 116 9.14 -4.16 -3.51
N ARG A 117 9.93 -4.04 -4.57
CA ARG A 117 10.86 -5.07 -5.01
C ARG A 117 11.88 -5.44 -3.93
N SER A 118 12.48 -4.42 -3.33
CA SER A 118 13.47 -4.58 -2.25
C SER A 118 12.89 -5.28 -1.03
N LEU A 119 11.69 -4.88 -0.59
CA LEU A 119 10.99 -5.53 0.53
C LEU A 119 10.80 -7.03 0.26
N GLY A 120 10.32 -7.39 -0.94
CA GLY A 120 10.18 -8.79 -1.34
C GLY A 120 11.50 -9.57 -1.29
N LEU A 121 12.58 -9.00 -1.81
CA LEU A 121 13.91 -9.62 -1.78
C LEU A 121 14.48 -9.82 -0.37
N HIS A 122 14.08 -8.95 0.58
CA HIS A 122 14.44 -9.06 1.99
C HIS A 122 13.45 -9.92 2.81
N GLY A 123 12.59 -10.70 2.14
CA GLY A 123 11.71 -11.67 2.78
C GLY A 123 10.42 -11.07 3.36
N LYS A 124 10.12 -9.80 3.09
CA LYS A 124 8.84 -9.20 3.47
C LYS A 124 7.77 -9.64 2.46
N SER A 125 7.09 -10.74 2.76
CA SER A 125 6.07 -11.33 1.88
C SER A 125 4.65 -10.78 2.10
N SER A 126 4.44 -9.99 3.16
CA SER A 126 3.15 -9.38 3.47
C SER A 126 3.32 -7.89 3.73
N LEU A 127 2.68 -7.05 2.91
CA LEU A 127 2.66 -5.60 3.04
C LEU A 127 1.26 -5.14 3.41
N ALA A 128 1.14 -4.29 4.44
CA ALA A 128 -0.10 -3.65 4.83
C ALA A 128 -0.01 -2.13 4.58
N PHE A 129 -0.75 -1.62 3.60
CA PHE A 129 -0.92 -0.19 3.41
C PHE A 129 -2.11 0.30 4.24
N VAL A 130 -1.94 1.39 4.97
CA VAL A 130 -2.96 1.92 5.88
C VAL A 130 -3.39 3.30 5.45
N ILE A 131 -4.72 3.48 5.29
CA ILE A 131 -5.35 4.75 4.94
C ILE A 131 -6.31 5.13 6.07
N GLY A 132 -6.06 6.28 6.69
CA GLY A 132 -6.93 6.83 7.75
C GLY A 132 -8.26 7.37 7.26
N GLY A 133 -9.10 7.76 8.21
CA GLY A 133 -10.34 8.50 7.97
C GLY A 133 -10.10 10.00 7.77
N SER A 134 -11.15 10.81 7.99
CA SER A 134 -11.12 12.27 7.81
C SER A 134 -10.14 12.98 8.75
N LEU A 135 -9.89 12.42 9.93
CA LEU A 135 -8.98 12.97 10.93
C LEU A 135 -7.54 12.42 10.83
N GLY A 136 -7.28 11.53 9.85
CA GLY A 136 -5.98 10.87 9.70
C GLY A 136 -5.83 9.61 10.55
N LEU A 137 -4.61 9.27 10.93
CA LEU A 137 -4.26 8.06 11.66
C LEU A 137 -3.96 8.36 13.14
N SER A 138 -4.25 7.40 14.03
CA SER A 138 -3.88 7.50 15.44
C SER A 138 -2.36 7.33 15.62
N GLU A 139 -1.86 7.82 16.75
CA GLU A 139 -0.44 7.69 17.12
C GLU A 139 0.00 6.22 17.22
N GLU A 140 -0.87 5.33 17.70
CA GLU A 140 -0.59 3.89 17.81
C GLU A 140 -0.39 3.25 16.42
N VAL A 141 -1.23 3.61 15.44
CA VAL A 141 -1.07 3.15 14.05
C VAL A 141 0.23 3.69 13.46
N LEU A 142 0.53 4.98 13.70
CA LEU A 142 1.76 5.61 13.21
C LEU A 142 3.03 5.03 13.87
N LYS A 143 2.94 4.59 15.14
CA LYS A 143 4.03 3.90 15.84
C LYS A 143 4.22 2.46 15.37
N ARG A 144 3.10 1.76 15.02
CA ARG A 144 3.15 0.40 14.46
C ARG A 144 3.71 0.38 13.03
N ALA A 145 3.56 1.48 12.29
CA ALA A 145 4.02 1.56 10.92
C ALA A 145 5.55 1.48 10.83
N ASP A 146 6.05 0.60 9.94
CA ASP A 146 7.48 0.49 9.63
C ASP A 146 7.95 1.70 8.82
N GLU A 147 7.04 2.32 8.05
CA GLU A 147 7.29 3.59 7.34
C GLU A 147 6.02 4.40 7.10
N LYS A 148 6.23 5.69 6.81
CA LYS A 148 5.19 6.63 6.38
C LYS A 148 5.44 7.02 4.93
N LEU A 149 4.43 6.87 4.08
CA LEU A 149 4.47 7.21 2.66
C LEU A 149 3.56 8.41 2.40
N SER A 150 4.07 9.42 1.70
CA SER A 150 3.28 10.55 1.21
C SER A 150 3.13 10.48 -0.31
N PHE A 151 1.92 10.69 -0.80
CA PHE A 151 1.65 10.86 -2.23
C PHE A 151 1.75 12.31 -2.66
N SER A 152 1.55 13.25 -1.73
CA SER A 152 1.57 14.68 -1.96
C SER A 152 1.33 15.42 -0.64
N LYS A 153 1.68 16.69 -0.59
CA LYS A 153 1.26 17.62 0.46
C LYS A 153 -0.23 18.01 0.37
N MET A 154 -0.88 17.64 -0.73
CA MET A 154 -2.32 17.88 -0.93
C MET A 154 -3.15 16.83 -0.21
N THR A 155 -4.26 17.25 0.39
CA THR A 155 -5.25 16.33 0.97
C THR A 155 -6.14 15.78 -0.14
N CYS A 156 -6.29 14.47 -0.19
CA CYS A 156 -7.16 13.77 -1.11
C CYS A 156 -8.28 13.03 -0.36
N PRO A 157 -9.48 12.92 -0.92
CA PRO A 157 -10.53 12.09 -0.36
C PRO A 157 -10.04 10.64 -0.17
N HIS A 158 -10.28 10.05 1.01
CA HIS A 158 -9.79 8.71 1.34
C HIS A 158 -10.32 7.62 0.38
N GLN A 159 -11.50 7.81 -0.23
CA GLN A 159 -12.03 6.88 -1.25
C GLN A 159 -11.20 6.95 -2.54
N LEU A 160 -10.80 8.15 -2.99
CA LEU A 160 -9.93 8.34 -4.14
C LEU A 160 -8.52 7.80 -3.89
N MET A 161 -7.99 8.01 -2.67
CA MET A 161 -6.66 7.49 -2.30
C MET A 161 -6.53 5.98 -2.46
N ARG A 162 -7.62 5.20 -2.25
CA ARG A 162 -7.61 3.76 -2.48
C ARG A 162 -7.39 3.42 -3.96
N VAL A 163 -8.01 4.19 -4.85
CA VAL A 163 -7.84 4.01 -6.31
C VAL A 163 -6.42 4.37 -6.73
N ILE A 164 -5.93 5.53 -6.26
CA ILE A 164 -4.56 5.99 -6.55
C ILE A 164 -3.53 4.97 -6.04
N LEU A 165 -3.68 4.49 -4.81
CA LEU A 165 -2.78 3.50 -4.24
C LEU A 165 -2.82 2.18 -5.01
N ALA A 166 -4.02 1.67 -5.34
CA ALA A 166 -4.17 0.44 -6.12
C ALA A 166 -3.54 0.57 -7.52
N GLU A 167 -3.67 1.73 -8.16
CA GLU A 167 -3.01 2.05 -9.43
C GLU A 167 -1.50 2.05 -9.28
N GLN A 168 -0.96 2.72 -8.26
CA GLN A 168 0.49 2.82 -8.06
C GLN A 168 1.12 1.47 -7.67
N ILE A 169 0.40 0.62 -6.94
CA ILE A 169 0.83 -0.77 -6.71
C ILE A 169 0.85 -1.53 -8.03
N TYR A 170 -0.19 -1.43 -8.87
CA TYR A 170 -0.22 -2.07 -10.19
C TYR A 170 0.93 -1.57 -11.08
N ARG A 171 1.16 -0.26 -11.14
CA ARG A 171 2.27 0.37 -11.86
C ARG A 171 3.61 -0.16 -11.38
N SER A 172 3.79 -0.28 -10.07
CA SER A 172 5.01 -0.83 -9.47
C SER A 172 5.29 -2.25 -9.97
N TYR A 173 4.28 -3.13 -10.01
CA TYR A 173 4.45 -4.47 -10.56
C TYR A 173 4.77 -4.46 -12.06
N ARG A 174 4.18 -3.57 -12.85
CA ARG A 174 4.51 -3.41 -14.28
C ARG A 174 5.97 -3.01 -14.46
N ILE A 175 6.47 -2.08 -13.66
CA ILE A 175 7.88 -1.65 -13.66
C ILE A 175 8.79 -2.81 -13.25
N ILE A 176 8.48 -3.52 -12.15
CA ILE A 176 9.27 -4.66 -11.65
C ILE A 176 9.40 -5.76 -12.71
N HIS A 177 8.34 -5.98 -13.50
CA HIS A 177 8.33 -7.00 -14.56
C HIS A 177 8.87 -6.50 -15.91
N GLY A 178 9.27 -5.23 -16.01
CA GLY A 178 9.75 -4.64 -17.27
C GLY A 178 8.66 -4.54 -18.34
N GLU A 179 7.40 -4.46 -17.94
CA GLU A 179 6.26 -4.40 -18.84
C GLU A 179 5.89 -2.95 -19.20
N PRO A 180 5.44 -2.68 -20.46
CA PRO A 180 5.14 -1.33 -20.92
C PRO A 180 3.88 -0.77 -20.27
N TYR A 181 4.02 0.09 -19.26
CA TYR A 181 2.94 0.84 -18.61
C TYR A 181 3.42 2.21 -18.14
N HIS A 182 4.64 2.27 -17.61
CA HIS A 182 5.31 3.50 -17.22
C HIS A 182 6.14 3.99 -18.40
N LYS A 183 5.91 5.24 -18.86
CA LYS A 183 6.66 5.89 -19.93
C LYS A 183 7.53 6.99 -19.37
#